data_16c88af47941e1c2d7b99d6b18e01e69
#
_entry.id   16c88af47941e1c2d7b99d6b18e01e69
#
_cell.length_a   1.000
_cell.length_b   1.000
_cell.length_c   1.000
_cell.angle_alpha   90.00
_cell.angle_beta   90.00
_cell.angle_gamma   90.00
#
_symmetry.space_group_name_H-M   'P 1'
#
loop_
_entity.id
_entity.type
_entity.pdbx_description
1 polymer ?
#
loop_
_entity_poly.entity_id
_entity_poly.type
_entity_poly.pdbx_seq_one_letter_code
_entity_poly.pdbx_strand_id
1 'polypeptide(L)'
;FELCTSIRQFSSVPIIFLSCYTENDDKIKGFLSGADDYVPKPFSLKELELRVNVRILRRYENQPPELLTFGDLIIDTGRLTAICHGVECTFPRLEFDILSFFAHHPNQLFTYEQLYDNIWKQPINESRHNLQARIGKVRKKLCDICPEKEYIRTIRHKGYLFVP
;
A
#
# COMPACT_ATOMS: atom_id res chain seq x y z
N PHE A 1 -8.80 -1.33 25.08
CA PHE A 1 -7.33 -1.31 25.19
C PHE A 1 -6.76 -2.73 25.04
N GLU A 2 -7.33 -3.75 25.66
CA GLU A 2 -6.87 -5.15 25.60
C GLU A 2 -6.70 -5.68 24.17
N LEU A 3 -7.66 -5.38 23.28
CA LEU A 3 -7.56 -5.76 21.87
C LEU A 3 -6.30 -5.15 21.19
N CYS A 4 -5.99 -3.90 21.51
CA CYS A 4 -4.79 -3.25 20.96
C CYS A 4 -3.52 -3.96 21.43
N THR A 5 -3.41 -4.23 22.73
CA THR A 5 -2.29 -4.98 23.30
C THR A 5 -2.17 -6.37 22.67
N SER A 6 -3.27 -7.05 22.44
CA SER A 6 -3.28 -8.36 21.78
C SER A 6 -2.78 -8.28 20.33
N ILE A 7 -3.23 -7.28 19.56
CA ILE A 7 -2.76 -7.09 18.17
C ILE A 7 -1.26 -6.80 18.14
N ARG A 8 -0.74 -6.04 19.12
CA ARG A 8 0.69 -5.68 19.19
C ARG A 8 1.62 -6.88 19.42
N GLN A 9 1.12 -8.00 19.92
CA GLN A 9 1.93 -9.22 20.09
C GLN A 9 2.38 -9.82 18.75
N PHE A 10 1.63 -9.56 17.65
CA PHE A 10 1.92 -10.17 16.34
C PHE A 10 1.88 -9.18 15.16
N SER A 11 1.55 -7.90 15.39
CA SER A 11 1.42 -6.94 14.30
C SER A 11 1.86 -5.53 14.70
N SER A 12 2.60 -4.88 13.79
CA SER A 12 2.98 -3.46 13.86
C SER A 12 2.05 -2.56 13.03
N VAL A 13 0.86 -3.05 12.63
CA VAL A 13 -0.11 -2.25 11.86
C VAL A 13 -0.47 -0.97 12.62
N PRO A 14 -0.55 0.20 11.97
CA PRO A 14 -1.03 1.41 12.63
C PRO A 14 -2.42 1.23 13.23
N ILE A 15 -2.59 1.63 14.50
CA ILE A 15 -3.86 1.55 15.23
C ILE A 15 -4.25 2.94 15.68
N ILE A 16 -5.45 3.37 15.29
CA ILE A 16 -6.04 4.65 15.72
C ILE A 16 -7.29 4.33 16.54
N PHE A 17 -7.32 4.80 17.78
CA PHE A 17 -8.54 4.73 18.60
C PHE A 17 -9.54 5.81 18.20
N LEU A 18 -10.79 5.42 17.98
CA LEU A 18 -11.94 6.32 17.83
C LEU A 18 -12.86 6.15 19.02
N SER A 19 -12.88 7.10 19.95
CA SER A 19 -13.55 6.90 21.25
C SER A 19 -14.37 8.11 21.69
N CYS A 20 -15.46 7.85 22.42
CA CYS A 20 -16.22 8.86 23.12
C CYS A 20 -15.56 9.29 24.45
N TYR A 21 -14.59 8.54 24.94
CA TYR A 21 -13.83 8.91 26.14
C TYR A 21 -12.84 10.01 25.80
N THR A 22 -12.98 11.17 26.43
CA THR A 22 -12.21 12.38 26.11
C THR A 22 -11.20 12.75 27.18
N GLU A 23 -11.21 12.05 28.32
CA GLU A 23 -10.31 12.32 29.43
C GLU A 23 -8.86 12.01 29.07
N ASN A 24 -7.94 12.76 29.68
CA ASN A 24 -6.52 12.58 29.41
C ASN A 24 -6.02 11.17 29.83
N ASP A 25 -6.56 10.62 30.91
CA ASP A 25 -6.20 9.29 31.40
C ASP A 25 -6.57 8.18 30.40
N ASP A 26 -7.70 8.31 29.69
CA ASP A 26 -8.09 7.35 28.67
C ASP A 26 -7.20 7.42 27.42
N LYS A 27 -6.79 8.64 27.04
CA LYS A 27 -5.81 8.81 25.95
C LYS A 27 -4.47 8.22 26.31
N ILE A 28 -4.00 8.44 27.54
CA ILE A 28 -2.74 7.86 28.05
C ILE A 28 -2.81 6.33 28.03
N LYS A 29 -3.91 5.73 28.51
CA LYS A 29 -4.13 4.29 28.46
C LYS A 29 -4.15 3.76 27.02
N GLY A 30 -4.76 4.49 26.07
CA GLY A 30 -4.75 4.17 24.65
C GLY A 30 -3.33 4.09 24.10
N PHE A 31 -2.51 5.10 24.34
CA PHE A 31 -1.12 5.11 23.88
C PHE A 31 -0.27 4.03 24.59
N LEU A 32 -0.45 3.82 25.89
CA LEU A 32 0.26 2.76 26.64
C LEU A 32 -0.13 1.35 26.15
N SER A 33 -1.33 1.16 25.59
CA SER A 33 -1.72 -0.12 24.97
C SER A 33 -1.09 -0.34 23.59
N GLY A 34 -0.33 0.65 23.08
CA GLY A 34 0.37 0.56 21.82
C GLY A 34 -0.37 1.20 20.63
N ALA A 35 -1.35 2.06 20.86
CA ALA A 35 -1.99 2.81 19.79
C ALA A 35 -1.03 3.89 19.21
N ASP A 36 -1.14 4.13 17.90
CA ASP A 36 -0.38 5.17 17.21
C ASP A 36 -1.07 6.53 17.29
N ASP A 37 -2.40 6.54 17.44
CA ASP A 37 -3.17 7.77 17.57
C ASP A 37 -4.48 7.55 18.34
N TYR A 38 -5.07 8.66 18.80
CA TYR A 38 -6.32 8.67 19.54
C TYR A 38 -7.19 9.85 19.11
N VAL A 39 -8.37 9.58 18.57
CA VAL A 39 -9.29 10.58 18.04
C VAL A 39 -10.60 10.54 18.82
N PRO A 40 -10.90 11.59 19.59
CA PRO A 40 -12.16 11.66 20.33
C PRO A 40 -13.35 11.90 19.38
N LYS A 41 -14.50 11.31 19.72
CA LYS A 41 -15.77 11.61 19.07
C LYS A 41 -16.43 12.82 19.73
N PRO A 42 -17.08 13.73 18.97
CA PRO A 42 -17.23 13.73 17.51
C PRO A 42 -15.95 14.21 16.79
N PHE A 43 -15.64 13.65 15.63
CA PHE A 43 -14.50 14.02 14.80
C PHE A 43 -14.92 14.38 13.37
N SER A 44 -14.12 15.17 12.70
CA SER A 44 -14.26 15.44 11.26
C SER A 44 -13.71 14.26 10.44
N LEU A 45 -14.47 13.83 9.42
CA LEU A 45 -13.97 12.81 8.49
C LEU A 45 -12.67 13.26 7.80
N LYS A 46 -12.54 14.54 7.51
CA LYS A 46 -11.33 15.11 6.92
C LYS A 46 -10.13 15.05 7.88
N GLU A 47 -10.35 15.28 9.16
CA GLU A 47 -9.31 15.12 10.19
C GLU A 47 -8.87 13.66 10.29
N LEU A 48 -9.83 12.74 10.35
CA LEU A 48 -9.53 11.30 10.40
C LEU A 48 -8.74 10.85 9.18
N GLU A 49 -9.15 11.26 7.97
CA GLU A 49 -8.43 10.98 6.72
C GLU A 49 -6.97 11.44 6.79
N LEU A 50 -6.72 12.66 7.24
CA LEU A 50 -5.37 13.20 7.36
C LEU A 50 -4.53 12.42 8.37
N ARG A 51 -5.09 12.06 9.53
CA ARG A 51 -4.40 11.25 10.56
C ARG A 51 -4.05 9.85 10.06
N VAL A 52 -4.98 9.19 9.39
CA VAL A 52 -4.75 7.87 8.75
C VAL A 52 -3.63 7.97 7.73
N ASN A 53 -3.66 8.98 6.85
CA ASN A 53 -2.63 9.16 5.83
C ASN A 53 -1.25 9.37 6.45
N VAL A 54 -1.12 10.20 7.49
CA VAL A 54 0.15 10.41 8.20
C VAL A 54 0.68 9.11 8.81
N ARG A 55 -0.18 8.28 9.42
CA ARG A 55 0.25 7.01 10.03
C ARG A 55 0.67 5.97 9.00
N ILE A 56 -0.04 5.93 7.87
CA ILE A 56 0.32 5.06 6.75
C ILE A 56 1.67 5.51 6.14
N LEU A 57 1.85 6.79 5.86
CA LEU A 57 3.10 7.32 5.31
C LEU A 57 4.29 7.00 6.21
N ARG A 58 4.22 7.26 7.53
CA ARG A 58 5.30 6.96 8.49
C ARG A 58 5.69 5.47 8.53
N ARG A 59 4.74 4.57 8.33
CA ARG A 59 5.06 3.14 8.27
C ARG A 59 5.95 2.79 7.10
N TYR A 60 5.76 3.45 5.97
CA TYR A 60 6.55 3.24 4.76
C TYR A 60 7.90 3.97 4.79
N GLU A 61 7.96 5.12 5.48
CA GLU A 61 9.22 5.85 5.70
C GLU A 61 10.22 5.06 6.58
N ASN A 62 9.73 4.13 7.40
CA ASN A 62 10.56 3.27 8.26
C ASN A 62 11.04 1.99 7.57
N GLN A 63 10.63 1.70 6.33
CA GLN A 63 11.28 0.66 5.53
C GLN A 63 12.49 1.28 4.84
N PRO A 64 13.69 0.68 4.96
CA PRO A 64 14.84 1.18 4.22
C PRO A 64 14.51 1.20 2.73
N PRO A 65 14.88 2.28 2.01
CA PRO A 65 14.66 2.34 0.57
C PRO A 65 15.37 1.15 -0.10
N GLU A 66 14.63 0.46 -0.93
CA GLU A 66 15.10 -0.72 -1.66
C GLU A 66 15.08 -0.41 -3.16
N LEU A 67 16.13 -0.85 -3.84
CA LEU A 67 16.22 -0.82 -5.30
C LEU A 67 15.99 -2.23 -5.83
N LEU A 68 14.84 -2.45 -6.47
CA LEU A 68 14.54 -3.70 -7.14
C LEU A 68 14.94 -3.58 -8.61
N THR A 69 15.86 -4.45 -9.08
CA THR A 69 16.42 -4.37 -10.43
C THR A 69 15.99 -5.58 -11.26
N PHE A 70 15.44 -5.32 -12.44
CA PHE A 70 14.97 -6.32 -13.40
C PHE A 70 15.45 -5.98 -14.83
N GLY A 71 16.67 -6.39 -15.14
CA GLY A 71 17.33 -5.96 -16.37
C GLY A 71 17.52 -4.44 -16.35
N ASP A 72 16.92 -3.73 -17.31
CA ASP A 72 17.03 -2.27 -17.44
C ASP A 72 16.02 -1.52 -16.56
N LEU A 73 15.03 -2.23 -15.97
CA LEU A 73 14.05 -1.63 -15.07
C LEU A 73 14.58 -1.63 -13.63
N ILE A 74 14.64 -0.45 -13.04
CA ILE A 74 14.97 -0.24 -11.62
C ILE A 74 13.74 0.39 -10.95
N ILE A 75 13.28 -0.18 -9.84
CA ILE A 75 12.18 0.33 -9.03
C ILE A 75 12.74 0.80 -7.70
N ASP A 76 12.58 2.09 -7.39
CA ASP A 76 13.02 2.71 -6.14
C ASP A 76 11.82 2.85 -5.19
N THR A 77 11.82 2.04 -4.12
CA THR A 77 10.71 2.02 -3.15
C THR A 77 10.69 3.26 -2.26
N GLY A 78 11.84 3.91 -2.05
CA GLY A 78 11.94 5.13 -1.26
C GLY A 78 11.39 6.35 -2.00
N ARG A 79 11.65 6.44 -3.30
CA ARG A 79 11.22 7.57 -4.15
C ARG A 79 9.89 7.36 -4.84
N LEU A 80 9.30 6.18 -4.78
CA LEU A 80 8.10 5.76 -5.51
C LEU A 80 8.26 5.95 -7.02
N THR A 81 9.41 5.58 -7.55
CA THR A 81 9.76 5.76 -8.96
C THR A 81 10.17 4.45 -9.62
N ALA A 82 10.05 4.41 -10.93
CA ALA A 82 10.68 3.40 -11.77
C ALA A 82 11.54 4.09 -12.83
N ILE A 83 12.69 3.49 -13.12
CA ILE A 83 13.67 4.01 -14.09
C ILE A 83 13.93 2.90 -15.10
N CYS A 84 13.88 3.22 -16.39
CA CYS A 84 14.26 2.30 -17.46
C CYS A 84 15.03 3.09 -18.51
N HIS A 85 16.21 2.59 -18.94
CA HIS A 85 17.11 3.27 -19.90
C HIS A 85 17.40 4.75 -19.54
N GLY A 86 17.45 5.07 -18.24
CA GLY A 86 17.67 6.44 -17.77
C GLY A 86 16.43 7.35 -17.78
N VAL A 87 15.29 6.87 -18.22
CA VAL A 87 14.01 7.59 -18.17
C VAL A 87 13.30 7.24 -16.85
N GLU A 88 13.02 8.26 -16.03
CA GLU A 88 12.37 8.10 -14.73
C GLU A 88 10.86 8.41 -14.81
N CYS A 89 10.06 7.62 -14.13
CA CYS A 89 8.62 7.82 -13.97
C CYS A 89 8.23 7.73 -12.51
N THR A 90 7.45 8.69 -12.01
CA THR A 90 6.88 8.69 -10.66
C THR A 90 5.48 8.10 -10.65
N PHE A 91 5.12 7.45 -9.55
CA PHE A 91 3.82 6.82 -9.36
C PHE A 91 3.07 7.44 -8.18
N PRO A 92 1.75 7.70 -8.32
CA PRO A 92 0.89 7.88 -7.15
C PRO A 92 0.98 6.66 -6.24
N ARG A 93 0.88 6.88 -4.94
CA ARG A 93 1.11 5.86 -3.91
C ARG A 93 0.47 4.51 -4.22
N LEU A 94 -0.83 4.49 -4.49
CA LEU A 94 -1.56 3.23 -4.72
C LEU A 94 -1.13 2.50 -6.01
N GLU A 95 -0.74 3.25 -7.06
CA GLU A 95 -0.18 2.67 -8.29
C GLU A 95 1.21 2.07 -8.01
N PHE A 96 1.99 2.76 -7.16
CA PHE A 96 3.29 2.24 -6.74
C PHE A 96 3.16 0.99 -5.87
N ASP A 97 2.20 0.95 -4.95
CA ASP A 97 1.96 -0.24 -4.11
C ASP A 97 1.63 -1.47 -4.97
N ILE A 98 0.86 -1.29 -6.05
CA ILE A 98 0.60 -2.35 -7.04
C ILE A 98 1.91 -2.80 -7.71
N LEU A 99 2.71 -1.85 -8.19
CA LEU A 99 3.99 -2.15 -8.85
C LEU A 99 4.96 -2.85 -7.90
N SER A 100 5.13 -2.32 -6.70
CA SER A 100 6.00 -2.87 -5.67
C SER A 100 5.57 -4.27 -5.25
N PHE A 101 4.28 -4.50 -5.06
CA PHE A 101 3.76 -5.84 -4.76
C PHE A 101 4.13 -6.85 -5.84
N PHE A 102 3.94 -6.52 -7.09
CA PHE A 102 4.31 -7.38 -8.21
C PHE A 102 5.83 -7.59 -8.31
N ALA A 103 6.61 -6.55 -8.09
CA ALA A 103 8.06 -6.61 -8.14
C ALA A 103 8.66 -7.52 -7.06
N HIS A 104 8.04 -7.57 -5.87
CA HIS A 104 8.45 -8.51 -4.81
C HIS A 104 8.02 -9.97 -5.06
N HIS A 105 7.16 -10.21 -6.05
CA HIS A 105 6.65 -11.55 -6.39
C HIS A 105 6.80 -11.85 -7.88
N PRO A 106 8.02 -11.80 -8.44
CA PRO A 106 8.24 -12.02 -9.86
C PRO A 106 7.83 -13.45 -10.26
N ASN A 107 7.24 -13.56 -11.45
CA ASN A 107 6.76 -14.83 -12.02
C ASN A 107 5.66 -15.55 -11.21
N GLN A 108 5.09 -14.88 -10.22
CA GLN A 108 3.96 -15.42 -9.47
C GLN A 108 2.64 -14.88 -10.01
N LEU A 109 1.70 -15.80 -10.24
CA LEU A 109 0.34 -15.48 -10.68
C LEU A 109 -0.54 -15.14 -9.47
N PHE A 110 -1.21 -14.01 -9.54
CA PHE A 110 -2.17 -13.57 -8.51
C PHE A 110 -3.56 -13.40 -9.11
N THR A 111 -4.58 -13.94 -8.43
CA THR A 111 -5.98 -13.70 -8.77
C THR A 111 -6.39 -12.27 -8.40
N TYR A 112 -7.55 -11.83 -8.89
CA TYR A 112 -8.11 -10.52 -8.53
C TYR A 112 -8.32 -10.38 -7.02
N GLU A 113 -8.83 -11.44 -6.39
CA GLU A 113 -9.08 -11.50 -4.96
C GLU A 113 -7.79 -11.35 -4.18
N GLN A 114 -6.78 -12.13 -4.51
CA GLN A 114 -5.46 -12.08 -3.87
C GLN A 114 -4.80 -10.70 -3.99
N LEU A 115 -4.85 -10.08 -5.17
CA LEU A 115 -4.32 -8.73 -5.37
C LEU A 115 -5.08 -7.70 -4.53
N TYR A 116 -6.40 -7.81 -4.51
CA TYR A 116 -7.23 -6.89 -3.74
C TYR A 116 -6.94 -7.00 -2.25
N ASP A 117 -6.93 -8.21 -1.69
CA ASP A 117 -6.68 -8.47 -0.27
C ASP A 117 -5.27 -8.01 0.16
N ASN A 118 -4.26 -8.23 -0.67
CA ASN A 118 -2.89 -7.87 -0.34
C ASN A 118 -2.61 -6.37 -0.45
N ILE A 119 -3.21 -5.68 -1.43
CA ILE A 119 -2.95 -4.26 -1.70
C ILE A 119 -3.87 -3.35 -0.89
N TRP A 120 -5.18 -3.68 -0.83
CA TRP A 120 -6.16 -2.84 -0.11
C TRP A 120 -6.41 -3.28 1.32
N LYS A 121 -6.09 -4.54 1.68
CA LYS A 121 -6.32 -5.11 3.03
C LYS A 121 -7.76 -4.92 3.53
N GLN A 122 -8.72 -4.88 2.62
CA GLN A 122 -10.15 -4.75 2.88
C GLN A 122 -10.91 -5.82 2.10
N PRO A 123 -12.02 -6.39 2.64
CA PRO A 123 -12.83 -7.34 1.90
C PRO A 123 -13.43 -6.68 0.66
N ILE A 124 -13.56 -7.48 -0.41
CA ILE A 124 -14.04 -7.07 -1.73
C ILE A 124 -15.51 -6.60 -1.62
N ASN A 125 -15.73 -5.34 -1.32
CA ASN A 125 -17.06 -4.74 -1.38
C ASN A 125 -17.26 -3.73 -2.53
N GLU A 126 -16.18 -3.32 -3.22
CA GLU A 126 -16.28 -2.36 -4.33
C GLU A 126 -15.39 -2.72 -5.52
N SER A 127 -16.08 -3.10 -6.58
CA SER A 127 -15.70 -3.10 -8.00
C SER A 127 -14.28 -3.55 -8.40
N ARG A 128 -14.21 -4.76 -8.96
CA ARG A 128 -13.09 -5.27 -9.80
C ARG A 128 -12.59 -4.24 -10.83
N HIS A 129 -13.44 -3.33 -11.27
CA HIS A 129 -13.12 -2.26 -12.22
C HIS A 129 -12.04 -1.31 -11.72
N ASN A 130 -11.96 -1.05 -10.42
CA ASN A 130 -10.96 -0.13 -9.85
C ASN A 130 -9.53 -0.72 -9.94
N LEU A 131 -9.36 -2.01 -9.64
CA LEU A 131 -8.08 -2.69 -9.75
C LEU A 131 -7.58 -2.75 -11.20
N GLN A 132 -8.45 -3.13 -12.13
CA GLN A 132 -8.12 -3.20 -13.56
C GLN A 132 -7.66 -1.85 -14.11
N ALA A 133 -8.41 -0.79 -13.79
CA ALA A 133 -8.08 0.57 -14.22
C ALA A 133 -6.70 1.02 -13.68
N ARG A 134 -6.37 0.68 -12.42
CA ARG A 134 -5.10 1.05 -11.81
C ARG A 134 -3.94 0.23 -12.38
N ILE A 135 -4.11 -1.07 -12.57
CA ILE A 135 -3.11 -1.90 -13.27
C ILE A 135 -2.87 -1.36 -14.69
N GLY A 136 -3.93 -0.94 -15.38
CA GLY A 136 -3.82 -0.30 -16.69
C GLY A 136 -2.97 0.98 -16.65
N LYS A 137 -3.11 1.82 -15.62
CA LYS A 137 -2.28 3.02 -15.43
C LYS A 137 -0.83 2.68 -15.14
N VAL A 138 -0.57 1.68 -14.29
CA VAL A 138 0.79 1.21 -14.02
C VAL A 138 1.46 0.68 -15.29
N ARG A 139 0.76 -0.15 -16.06
CA ARG A 139 1.26 -0.66 -17.35
C ARG A 139 1.59 0.46 -18.32
N LYS A 140 0.69 1.45 -18.46
CA LYS A 140 0.92 2.58 -19.35
C LYS A 140 2.20 3.30 -18.97
N LYS A 141 2.39 3.64 -17.70
CA LYS A 141 3.59 4.32 -17.21
C LYS A 141 4.86 3.49 -17.41
N LEU A 142 4.82 2.17 -17.19
CA LEU A 142 5.95 1.30 -17.48
C LEU A 142 6.24 1.23 -18.99
N CYS A 143 5.21 1.16 -19.83
CA CYS A 143 5.36 1.18 -21.29
C CYS A 143 5.93 2.52 -21.79
N ASP A 144 5.58 3.63 -21.16
CA ASP A 144 6.09 4.96 -21.52
C ASP A 144 7.62 5.06 -21.30
N ILE A 145 8.20 4.36 -20.31
CA ILE A 145 9.63 4.34 -20.01
C ILE A 145 10.37 3.12 -20.58
N CYS A 146 9.67 2.02 -20.87
CA CYS A 146 10.24 0.75 -21.35
C CYS A 146 9.26 0.09 -22.34
N PRO A 147 9.11 0.63 -23.56
CA PRO A 147 8.09 0.20 -24.51
C PRO A 147 8.31 -1.20 -25.08
N GLU A 148 9.54 -1.70 -25.04
CA GLU A 148 9.92 -3.00 -25.59
C GLU A 148 9.47 -4.19 -24.71
N LYS A 149 8.99 -3.92 -23.50
CA LYS A 149 8.68 -5.01 -22.54
C LYS A 149 7.39 -4.78 -21.76
N GLU A 150 6.52 -5.78 -21.77
CA GLU A 150 5.33 -5.82 -20.93
C GLU A 150 5.63 -6.54 -19.60
N TYR A 151 5.90 -5.78 -18.54
CA TYR A 151 6.25 -6.32 -17.22
C TYR A 151 5.05 -6.92 -16.49
N ILE A 152 3.84 -6.38 -16.62
CA ILE A 152 2.64 -6.92 -15.98
C ILE A 152 1.74 -7.55 -17.04
N ARG A 153 1.63 -8.86 -17.06
CA ARG A 153 0.81 -9.61 -18.01
C ARG A 153 -0.51 -10.04 -17.41
N THR A 154 -1.55 -10.06 -18.24
CA THR A 154 -2.84 -10.66 -17.90
C THR A 154 -2.87 -12.12 -18.32
N ILE A 155 -3.15 -13.02 -17.39
CA ILE A 155 -3.51 -14.39 -17.70
C ILE A 155 -5.03 -14.48 -17.69
N ARG A 156 -5.60 -14.70 -18.87
CA ARG A 156 -7.05 -14.65 -19.08
C ARG A 156 -7.77 -15.60 -18.10
N HIS A 157 -8.81 -15.08 -17.45
CA HIS A 157 -9.62 -15.77 -16.43
C HIS A 157 -8.86 -16.19 -15.16
N LYS A 158 -7.58 -15.90 -15.01
CA LYS A 158 -6.76 -16.30 -13.84
C LYS A 158 -6.26 -15.12 -13.02
N GLY A 159 -5.81 -14.05 -13.66
CA GLY A 159 -5.29 -12.91 -12.93
C GLY A 159 -4.13 -12.20 -13.63
N TYR A 160 -3.16 -11.75 -12.85
CA TYR A 160 -2.01 -11.00 -13.32
C TYR A 160 -0.69 -11.60 -12.83
N LEU A 161 0.36 -11.35 -13.60
CA LEU A 161 1.70 -11.88 -13.40
C LEU A 161 2.72 -10.77 -13.74
N PHE A 162 3.73 -10.60 -12.90
CA PHE A 162 4.90 -9.76 -13.23
C PHE A 162 5.98 -10.64 -13.87
N VAL A 163 6.44 -10.24 -15.04
CA VAL A 163 7.48 -10.94 -15.81
C VAL A 163 8.67 -10.00 -15.95
N PRO A 164 9.71 -10.17 -15.13
CA PRO A 164 10.90 -9.33 -15.16
C PRO A 164 11.75 -9.52 -16.41
#